data_8edb43e6dc08aac0ed9c7eea9602abbb
#
_entry.id   8edb43e6dc08aac0ed9c7eea9602abbb
#
_cell.length_a   1.000
_cell.length_b   1.000
_cell.length_c   1.000
_cell.angle_alpha   90.00
_cell.angle_beta   90.00
_cell.angle_gamma   90.00
#
_symmetry.space_group_name_H-M   'P 1'
#
loop_
_entity.id
_entity.type
_entity.pdbx_description
1 polymer ?
#
loop_
_entity_poly.entity_id
_entity_poly.type
_entity_poly.pdbx_seq_one_letter_code
_entity_poly.pdbx_strand_id
1 'polypeptide(L)' 'MEKLNDYLKGRTARELARAVGVSEAHMSRLRHGEQTPSLSLARRIKHATAGVVDYDAWGFVQ' A
#
# COMPACT_ATOMS: atom_id res chain seq x y z
N MET A 1 -1.25 -3.42 8.56
CA MET A 1 0.00 -3.07 7.83
C MET A 1 0.63 -1.84 8.46
N GLU A 2 1.60 -2.07 9.28
CA GLU A 2 2.23 -1.02 10.09
C GLU A 2 2.88 0.08 9.23
N LYS A 3 3.69 -0.29 8.25
CA LYS A 3 4.33 0.67 7.37
C LYS A 3 3.34 1.47 6.54
N LEU A 4 2.29 0.81 6.06
CA LEU A 4 1.26 1.49 5.29
C LEU A 4 0.48 2.46 6.17
N ASN A 5 0.15 2.07 7.39
CA ASN A 5 -0.53 2.94 8.34
C ASN A 5 0.34 4.13 8.70
N ASP A 6 1.64 3.93 8.89
CA ASP A 6 2.57 5.02 9.17
C ASP A 6 2.63 6.00 7.99
N TYR A 7 2.69 5.49 6.76
CA TYR A 7 2.69 6.35 5.58
C TYR A 7 1.41 7.17 5.49
N LEU A 8 0.26 6.58 5.88
CA LEU A 8 -1.03 7.24 5.79
C LEU A 8 -1.31 8.24 6.91
N LYS A 9 -0.43 8.37 7.90
CA LYS A 9 -0.56 9.43 8.90
C LYS A 9 -0.47 10.79 8.22
N GLY A 10 -1.52 11.60 8.36
CA GLY A 10 -1.60 12.90 7.72
C GLY A 10 -1.95 12.85 6.23
N ARG A 11 -2.24 11.68 5.68
CA ARG A 11 -2.68 11.47 4.30
C ARG A 11 -3.95 10.64 4.29
N THR A 12 -4.67 10.63 3.18
CA THR A 12 -5.86 9.80 3.05
C THR A 12 -5.56 8.54 2.25
N ALA A 13 -6.23 7.44 2.61
CA ALA A 13 -6.14 6.20 1.85
C ALA A 13 -6.68 6.40 0.41
N ARG A 14 -7.62 7.35 0.24
CA ARG A 14 -8.15 7.72 -1.07
C ARG A 14 -7.07 8.23 -2.01
N GLU A 15 -6.19 9.11 -1.52
CA GLU A 15 -5.10 9.66 -2.34
C GLU A 15 -4.18 8.55 -2.82
N LEU A 16 -3.79 7.65 -1.93
CA LEU A 16 -2.92 6.54 -2.31
C LEU A 16 -3.63 5.57 -3.24
N ALA A 17 -4.91 5.27 -2.98
CA ALA A 17 -5.70 4.39 -3.84
C ALA A 17 -5.77 4.93 -5.27
N ARG A 18 -5.97 6.24 -5.43
CA ARG A 18 -5.97 6.89 -6.74
C ARG A 18 -4.62 6.79 -7.42
N ALA A 19 -3.55 7.02 -6.68
CA ALA A 19 -2.20 6.99 -7.23
C ALA A 19 -1.82 5.61 -7.76
N VAL A 20 -2.33 4.54 -7.13
CA VAL A 20 -2.00 3.18 -7.55
C VAL A 20 -3.11 2.50 -8.37
N GLY A 21 -4.24 3.17 -8.56
CA GLY A 21 -5.30 2.68 -9.44
C GLY A 21 -6.21 1.62 -8.83
N VAL A 22 -6.43 1.67 -7.51
CA VAL A 22 -7.36 0.76 -6.82
C VAL A 22 -8.45 1.54 -6.10
N SER A 23 -9.52 0.84 -5.68
CA SER A 23 -10.60 1.46 -4.91
C SER A 23 -10.16 1.74 -3.48
N GLU A 24 -10.88 2.64 -2.80
CA GLU A 24 -10.65 2.90 -1.39
C GLU A 24 -10.90 1.65 -0.54
N ALA A 25 -11.93 0.87 -0.90
CA ALA A 25 -12.24 -0.38 -0.20
C ALA A 25 -11.08 -1.36 -0.30
N HIS A 26 -10.48 -1.49 -1.48
CA HIS A 26 -9.32 -2.35 -1.69
C HIS A 26 -8.13 -1.87 -0.86
N MET A 27 -7.87 -0.57 -0.88
CA MET A 27 -6.78 0.01 -0.09
C MET A 27 -7.01 -0.20 1.41
N SER A 28 -8.25 -0.09 1.87
CA SER A 28 -8.61 -0.34 3.26
C SER A 28 -8.27 -1.78 3.67
N ARG A 29 -8.59 -2.76 2.81
CA ARG A 29 -8.27 -4.17 3.08
C ARG A 29 -6.77 -4.41 3.16
N LEU A 30 -6.01 -3.79 2.28
CA LEU A 30 -4.54 -3.88 2.32
C LEU A 30 -3.99 -3.29 3.61
N ARG A 31 -4.49 -2.14 4.00
CA ARG A 31 -4.06 -1.43 5.19
C ARG A 31 -4.36 -2.20 6.48
N HIS A 32 -5.46 -2.95 6.51
CA HIS A 32 -5.84 -3.76 7.68
C HIS A 32 -5.27 -5.19 7.65
N GLY A 33 -4.48 -5.51 6.63
CA GLY A 33 -3.88 -6.84 6.52
C GLY A 33 -4.83 -7.94 6.06
N GLU A 34 -6.00 -7.57 5.56
CA GLU A 34 -7.00 -8.53 5.07
C GLU A 34 -6.66 -9.09 3.70
N GLN A 35 -5.84 -8.39 2.94
CA GLN A 35 -5.38 -8.82 1.62
C GLN A 35 -3.91 -8.52 1.45
N THR A 36 -3.24 -9.36 0.67
CA THR A 36 -1.87 -9.12 0.22
C THR A 36 -1.94 -8.66 -1.23
N PRO A 37 -1.26 -7.57 -1.61
CA PRO A 37 -1.29 -7.11 -2.99
C PRO A 37 -0.55 -8.06 -3.91
N SER A 38 -0.88 -8.04 -5.21
CA SER A 38 -0.05 -8.70 -6.21
C SER A 38 1.31 -7.98 -6.26
N LEU A 39 2.32 -8.64 -6.84
CA LEU A 39 3.63 -8.02 -6.99
C LEU A 39 3.55 -6.73 -7.80
N SER A 40 2.72 -6.71 -8.84
CA SER A 40 2.50 -5.53 -9.66
C SER A 40 1.94 -4.36 -8.84
N LEU A 41 0.95 -4.63 -8.00
CA LEU A 41 0.36 -3.60 -7.14
C LEU A 41 1.35 -3.16 -6.07
N ALA A 42 2.11 -4.08 -5.48
CA ALA A 42 3.14 -3.77 -4.49
C ALA A 42 4.19 -2.82 -5.08
N ARG A 43 4.56 -3.03 -6.36
CA ARG A 43 5.48 -2.14 -7.07
C ARG A 43 4.90 -0.73 -7.22
N ARG A 44 3.62 -0.62 -7.57
CA ARG A 44 2.96 0.67 -7.70
C ARG A 44 2.91 1.41 -6.36
N ILE A 45 2.62 0.68 -5.29
CA ILE A 45 2.60 1.25 -3.95
C ILE A 45 4.00 1.72 -3.55
N LYS A 46 5.02 0.93 -3.84
CA LYS A 46 6.41 1.33 -3.59
C LYS A 46 6.75 2.64 -4.28
N HIS A 47 6.41 2.76 -5.57
CA HIS A 47 6.65 4.00 -6.31
C HIS A 47 5.84 5.17 -5.77
N ALA A 48 4.57 4.96 -5.49
CA ALA A 48 3.69 6.01 -5.00
C ALA A 48 4.10 6.53 -3.62
N THR A 49 4.74 5.69 -2.80
CA THR A 49 5.18 6.04 -1.46
C THR A 49 6.67 6.38 -1.39
N ALA A 50 7.33 6.50 -2.52
CA ALA A 50 8.77 6.78 -2.61
C ALA A 50 9.61 5.77 -1.82
N GLY A 51 9.21 4.51 -1.81
CA GLY A 51 9.93 3.42 -1.15
C GLY A 51 9.60 3.23 0.33
N VAL A 52 8.73 4.05 0.91
CA VAL A 52 8.34 3.91 2.31
C VAL A 52 7.63 2.57 2.54
N VAL A 53 6.73 2.21 1.63
CA VAL A 53 6.04 0.92 1.67
C VAL A 53 6.64 0.02 0.59
N ASP A 54 7.71 -0.66 0.94
CA ASP A 54 8.45 -1.54 0.04
C ASP A 54 7.89 -2.97 0.07
N TYR A 55 8.47 -3.86 -0.71
CA TYR A 55 8.05 -5.25 -0.84
C TYR A 55 8.07 -6.01 0.48
N ASP A 56 9.02 -5.72 1.35
CA ASP A 56 9.14 -6.38 2.64
C ASP A 56 7.92 -6.11 3.55
N ALA A 57 7.23 -5.00 3.34
CA ALA A 57 6.02 -4.68 4.09
C ALA A 57 4.91 -5.73 3.88
N TRP A 58 4.95 -6.42 2.73
CA TRP A 58 3.95 -7.42 2.36
C TRP A 58 4.46 -8.85 2.52
N GLY A 59 5.67 -9.02 3.01
CA GLY A 59 6.27 -10.34 3.16
C GLY A 59 6.91 -10.90 1.89
N PHE A 60 7.04 -10.11 0.82
CA PHE A 60 7.75 -10.54 -0.37
C PHE A 60 9.25 -10.59 -0.09
N VAL A 61 9.88 -11.66 -0.53
CA VAL A 61 11.32 -11.86 -0.41
C VAL A 61 11.96 -11.55 -1.76
N GLN A 62 13.01 -10.76 -1.74
CA GLN A 62 13.77 -10.43 -2.94
C GLN A 62 15.02 -11.27 -3.06
#